data_caf0cccb4eed00f47fcacbc174aa5a71
#
_entry.id   caf0cccb4eed00f47fcacbc174aa5a71
#
_cell.length_a   1.000
_cell.length_b   1.000
_cell.length_c   1.000
_cell.angle_alpha   90.00
_cell.angle_beta   90.00
_cell.angle_gamma   90.00
#
_symmetry.space_group_name_H-M   'P 1'
#
loop_
_entity.id
_entity.type
_entity.pdbx_description
1 polymer ?
#
loop_
_entity_poly.entity_id
_entity_poly.type
_entity_poly.pdbx_seq_one_letter_code
_entity_poly.pdbx_strand_id
1 'polypeptide(L)'
;RNSRIILVDAAPTVLPSFGERLGGAAKRRLEEMGVDVRPGTMVTDVDAAGITVREADGSSTRIEALTKVWAAGVQASSLGQQLALQTGAELDRAGRIKVLPDLTLPGHPEVFVVGDMISLDNLPGVAQVAIQGSRFAAKQIKRRLDGKEPEPAFQYFDKGSMATISRFSAVASIGKLRFSGFVAWLLWLAIHLVYIIGFKHRVTTLLHWTVSFLGRGRAERVATEQQVFARRAMDAMSQDEQPSIPTNPADTQVAGVAEIEEQHRASA
;
A
#
# COMPACT_ATOMS: atom_id res chain seq x y z
N ARG A 1 -9.64 18.11 -25.38
CA ARG A 1 -9.36 18.06 -23.94
C ARG A 1 -7.86 18.06 -23.76
N ASN A 2 -7.32 19.12 -23.20
CA ASN A 2 -5.86 19.36 -23.09
C ASN A 2 -5.29 18.82 -21.75
N SER A 3 -5.84 17.72 -21.20
CA SER A 3 -5.27 17.12 -19.99
C SER A 3 -4.16 16.14 -20.36
N ARG A 4 -2.97 16.35 -19.80
CA ARG A 4 -1.82 15.47 -19.90
C ARG A 4 -1.76 14.60 -18.65
N ILE A 5 -1.57 13.30 -18.80
CA ILE A 5 -1.37 12.36 -17.70
C ILE A 5 0.09 11.90 -17.76
N ILE A 6 0.80 12.06 -16.67
CA ILE A 6 2.21 11.67 -16.55
C ILE A 6 2.32 10.63 -15.45
N LEU A 7 2.93 9.48 -15.74
CA LEU A 7 3.30 8.46 -14.78
C LEU A 7 4.80 8.54 -14.54
N VAL A 8 5.19 8.80 -13.30
CA VAL A 8 6.60 8.87 -12.88
C VAL A 8 6.87 7.69 -11.94
N ASP A 9 7.94 6.97 -12.18
CA ASP A 9 8.39 5.86 -11.33
C ASP A 9 9.92 5.85 -11.23
N ALA A 10 10.45 5.72 -10.02
CA ALA A 10 11.89 5.61 -9.79
C ALA A 10 12.47 4.27 -10.29
N ALA A 11 11.64 3.24 -10.42
CA ALA A 11 12.07 1.98 -11.00
C ALA A 11 12.38 2.12 -12.52
N PRO A 12 13.36 1.37 -13.04
CA PRO A 12 13.75 1.47 -14.45
C PRO A 12 12.69 0.95 -15.42
N THR A 13 11.69 0.23 -14.92
CA THR A 13 10.61 -0.34 -15.73
C THR A 13 9.28 -0.26 -14.99
N VAL A 14 8.18 -0.16 -15.73
CA VAL A 14 6.83 -0.29 -15.18
C VAL A 14 6.63 -1.72 -14.68
N LEU A 15 6.06 -1.88 -13.48
CA LEU A 15 5.79 -3.18 -12.85
C LEU A 15 7.04 -4.08 -12.78
N PRO A 16 8.13 -3.66 -12.11
CA PRO A 16 9.40 -4.39 -12.14
C PRO A 16 9.30 -5.84 -11.64
N SER A 17 8.38 -6.12 -10.70
CA SER A 17 8.12 -7.48 -10.19
C SER A 17 7.56 -8.47 -11.23
N PHE A 18 7.04 -7.98 -12.36
CA PHE A 18 6.51 -8.81 -13.46
C PHE A 18 7.55 -9.13 -14.52
N GLY A 19 8.76 -8.53 -14.45
CA GLY A 19 9.83 -8.67 -15.42
C GLY A 19 9.60 -7.87 -16.70
N GLU A 20 10.64 -7.79 -17.54
CA GLU A 20 10.69 -6.90 -18.71
C GLU A 20 9.57 -7.13 -19.72
N ARG A 21 9.22 -8.39 -20.01
CA ARG A 21 8.19 -8.73 -21.01
C ARG A 21 6.82 -8.15 -20.63
N LEU A 22 6.37 -8.36 -19.40
CA LEU A 22 5.07 -7.90 -18.94
C LEU A 22 5.09 -6.41 -18.59
N GLY A 23 6.17 -5.90 -18.02
CA GLY A 23 6.38 -4.48 -17.79
C GLY A 23 6.37 -3.68 -19.09
N GLY A 24 7.05 -4.18 -20.13
CA GLY A 24 7.02 -3.58 -21.46
C GLY A 24 5.62 -3.62 -22.13
N ALA A 25 4.85 -4.68 -21.93
CA ALA A 25 3.47 -4.74 -22.41
C ALA A 25 2.57 -3.73 -21.66
N ALA A 26 2.76 -3.56 -20.35
CA ALA A 26 2.04 -2.58 -19.56
C ALA A 26 2.39 -1.14 -19.99
N LYS A 27 3.68 -0.84 -20.18
CA LYS A 27 4.14 0.47 -20.66
C LYS A 27 3.52 0.83 -21.99
N ARG A 28 3.64 -0.04 -23.00
CA ARG A 28 3.01 0.20 -24.32
C ARG A 28 1.52 0.49 -24.20
N ARG A 29 0.81 -0.28 -23.37
CA ARG A 29 -0.64 -0.07 -23.19
C ARG A 29 -0.97 1.29 -22.58
N LEU A 30 -0.18 1.77 -21.62
CA LEU A 30 -0.32 3.09 -21.03
C LEU A 30 -0.04 4.19 -22.06
N GLU A 31 1.02 4.06 -22.85
CA GLU A 31 1.38 4.99 -23.92
C GLU A 31 0.31 5.06 -25.03
N GLU A 32 -0.26 3.92 -25.43
CA GLU A 32 -1.42 3.86 -26.36
C GLU A 32 -2.65 4.61 -25.85
N MET A 33 -2.80 4.72 -24.54
CA MET A 33 -3.87 5.51 -23.90
C MET A 33 -3.54 6.99 -23.77
N GLY A 34 -2.35 7.42 -24.17
CA GLY A 34 -1.88 8.80 -24.11
C GLY A 34 -1.23 9.18 -22.78
N VAL A 35 -0.80 8.20 -21.98
CA VAL A 35 -0.03 8.46 -20.75
C VAL A 35 1.45 8.64 -21.11
N ASP A 36 2.05 9.73 -20.64
CA ASP A 36 3.49 9.97 -20.69
C ASP A 36 4.17 9.17 -19.57
N VAL A 37 4.83 8.05 -19.93
CA VAL A 37 5.41 7.11 -18.95
C VAL A 37 6.89 7.35 -18.80
N ARG A 38 7.33 7.76 -17.60
CA ARG A 38 8.71 8.13 -17.25
C ARG A 38 9.29 7.21 -16.17
N PRO A 39 9.78 6.02 -16.54
CA PRO A 39 10.51 5.16 -15.62
C PRO A 39 11.92 5.71 -15.38
N GLY A 40 12.55 5.31 -14.27
CA GLY A 40 13.88 5.78 -13.86
C GLY A 40 13.89 7.24 -13.38
N THR A 41 12.73 7.83 -13.12
CA THR A 41 12.57 9.23 -12.72
C THR A 41 12.08 9.28 -11.27
N MET A 42 12.85 9.87 -10.38
CA MET A 42 12.55 9.96 -8.96
C MET A 42 11.86 11.28 -8.60
N VAL A 43 10.72 11.23 -7.94
CA VAL A 43 10.10 12.42 -7.34
C VAL A 43 10.90 12.82 -6.11
N THR A 44 11.38 14.08 -6.08
CA THR A 44 12.18 14.63 -4.98
C THR A 44 11.41 15.63 -4.13
N ASP A 45 10.36 16.24 -4.69
CA ASP A 45 9.53 17.20 -3.97
C ASP A 45 8.12 17.24 -4.54
N VAL A 46 7.12 17.53 -3.69
CA VAL A 46 5.69 17.64 -4.04
C VAL A 46 5.11 18.84 -3.31
N ASP A 47 4.53 19.78 -4.05
CA ASP A 47 3.84 20.94 -3.48
C ASP A 47 2.46 21.20 -4.13
N ALA A 48 1.81 22.28 -3.78
CA ALA A 48 0.49 22.63 -4.29
C ALA A 48 0.47 22.84 -5.82
N ALA A 49 1.57 23.34 -6.42
CA ALA A 49 1.65 23.69 -7.84
C ALA A 49 2.15 22.54 -8.73
N GLY A 50 2.85 21.53 -8.16
CA GLY A 50 3.38 20.45 -8.99
C GLY A 50 4.29 19.49 -8.24
N ILE A 51 5.20 18.86 -8.98
CA ILE A 51 6.24 17.98 -8.48
C ILE A 51 7.61 18.35 -9.06
N THR A 52 8.66 18.12 -8.29
CA THR A 52 10.03 18.15 -8.80
C THR A 52 10.53 16.73 -8.96
N VAL A 53 11.10 16.44 -10.10
CA VAL A 53 11.63 15.10 -10.42
C VAL A 53 13.11 15.19 -10.74
N ARG A 54 13.83 14.11 -10.42
CA ARG A 54 15.22 13.90 -10.81
C ARG A 54 15.28 12.78 -11.82
N GLU A 55 15.80 13.09 -13.01
CA GLU A 55 16.00 12.16 -14.10
C GLU A 55 17.22 11.26 -13.84
N ALA A 56 17.37 10.20 -14.64
CA ALA A 56 18.46 9.24 -14.50
C ALA A 56 19.87 9.88 -14.73
N ASP A 57 19.95 10.97 -15.49
CA ASP A 57 21.19 11.74 -15.73
C ASP A 57 21.54 12.70 -14.58
N GLY A 58 20.70 12.73 -13.52
CA GLY A 58 20.87 13.62 -12.36
C GLY A 58 20.25 15.00 -12.53
N SER A 59 19.74 15.36 -13.71
CA SER A 59 19.05 16.62 -13.94
C SER A 59 17.76 16.71 -13.14
N SER A 60 17.40 17.92 -12.72
CA SER A 60 16.16 18.16 -11.97
C SER A 60 15.19 18.96 -12.84
N THR A 61 13.97 18.46 -12.96
CA THR A 61 12.90 19.05 -13.77
C THR A 61 11.66 19.32 -12.93
N ARG A 62 11.04 20.48 -13.12
CA ARG A 62 9.75 20.82 -12.53
C ARG A 62 8.62 20.42 -13.47
N ILE A 63 7.61 19.73 -12.94
CA ILE A 63 6.37 19.37 -13.64
C ILE A 63 5.21 20.05 -12.92
N GLU A 64 4.60 21.02 -13.57
CA GLU A 64 3.38 21.66 -13.05
C GLU A 64 2.19 20.74 -13.17
N ALA A 65 1.44 20.57 -12.09
CA ALA A 65 0.29 19.70 -12.03
C ALA A 65 -0.71 20.16 -10.96
N LEU A 66 -1.96 20.34 -11.35
CA LEU A 66 -3.06 20.64 -10.43
C LEU A 66 -3.49 19.41 -9.62
N THR A 67 -3.45 18.23 -10.23
CA THR A 67 -3.81 16.96 -9.57
C THR A 67 -2.58 16.07 -9.48
N LYS A 68 -2.25 15.65 -8.28
CA LYS A 68 -1.17 14.70 -7.99
C LYS A 68 -1.77 13.48 -7.28
N VAL A 69 -1.40 12.28 -7.75
CA VAL A 69 -1.79 11.01 -7.12
C VAL A 69 -0.52 10.31 -6.68
N TRP A 70 -0.31 10.24 -5.37
CA TRP A 70 0.81 9.49 -4.82
C TRP A 70 0.42 8.02 -4.69
N ALA A 71 1.03 7.17 -5.51
CA ALA A 71 0.81 5.73 -5.54
C ALA A 71 2.12 4.93 -5.34
N ALA A 72 3.14 5.56 -4.75
CA ALA A 72 4.50 5.00 -4.61
C ALA A 72 4.68 4.19 -3.32
N GLY A 73 3.71 3.38 -2.94
CA GLY A 73 3.77 2.49 -1.79
C GLY A 73 2.87 2.91 -0.64
N VAL A 74 2.84 2.04 0.36
CA VAL A 74 2.08 2.21 1.61
C VAL A 74 2.99 1.92 2.79
N GLN A 75 2.73 2.55 3.92
CA GLN A 75 3.36 2.22 5.19
C GLN A 75 2.52 1.18 5.93
N ALA A 76 3.15 0.42 6.81
CA ALA A 76 2.44 -0.47 7.72
C ALA A 76 1.51 0.34 8.65
N SER A 77 0.46 -0.31 9.13
CA SER A 77 -0.47 0.30 10.09
C SER A 77 0.25 0.76 11.36
N SER A 78 -0.14 1.90 11.91
CA SER A 78 0.32 2.38 13.23
C SER A 78 0.04 1.40 14.37
N LEU A 79 -0.88 0.45 14.18
CA LEU A 79 -1.13 -0.64 15.13
C LEU A 79 0.13 -1.50 15.34
N GLY A 80 0.97 -1.69 14.31
CA GLY A 80 2.25 -2.38 14.44
C GLY A 80 3.21 -1.67 15.39
N GLN A 81 3.25 -0.33 15.35
CA GLN A 81 4.05 0.47 16.26
C GLN A 81 3.54 0.38 17.71
N GLN A 82 2.21 0.47 17.90
CA GLN A 82 1.59 0.33 19.23
C GLN A 82 1.88 -1.05 19.83
N LEU A 83 1.77 -2.10 19.02
CA LEU A 83 2.07 -3.46 19.43
C LEU A 83 3.55 -3.64 19.79
N ALA A 84 4.45 -3.06 19.00
CA ALA A 84 5.89 -3.09 19.28
C ALA A 84 6.24 -2.38 20.61
N LEU A 85 5.61 -1.23 20.90
CA LEU A 85 5.79 -0.52 22.18
C LEU A 85 5.33 -1.35 23.37
N GLN A 86 4.26 -2.13 23.24
CA GLN A 86 3.72 -2.94 24.35
C GLN A 86 4.45 -4.26 24.57
N THR A 87 5.00 -4.85 23.49
CA THR A 87 5.59 -6.20 23.51
C THR A 87 7.11 -6.21 23.40
N GLY A 88 7.73 -5.08 23.06
CA GLY A 88 9.16 -5.01 22.74
C GLY A 88 9.53 -5.64 21.39
N ALA A 89 8.55 -6.00 20.54
CA ALA A 89 8.82 -6.59 19.24
C ALA A 89 9.49 -5.57 18.29
N GLU A 90 10.38 -6.04 17.43
CA GLU A 90 11.11 -5.19 16.48
C GLU A 90 10.26 -4.84 15.26
N LEU A 91 10.49 -3.65 14.70
CA LEU A 91 9.95 -3.21 13.43
C LEU A 91 11.03 -3.19 12.34
N ASP A 92 10.62 -3.40 11.10
CA ASP A 92 11.48 -3.12 9.95
C ASP A 92 11.40 -1.63 9.53
N ARG A 93 12.16 -1.25 8.49
CA ARG A 93 12.20 0.13 7.99
C ARG A 93 10.86 0.64 7.43
N ALA A 94 9.96 -0.26 7.05
CA ALA A 94 8.62 0.06 6.56
C ALA A 94 7.58 0.10 7.68
N GLY A 95 7.98 -0.08 8.94
CA GLY A 95 7.10 -0.13 10.11
C GLY A 95 6.37 -1.47 10.27
N ARG A 96 6.80 -2.53 9.56
CA ARG A 96 6.23 -3.87 9.69
C ARG A 96 6.87 -4.58 10.88
N ILE A 97 6.04 -5.32 11.64
CA ILE A 97 6.49 -6.01 12.84
C ILE A 97 7.16 -7.34 12.49
N LYS A 98 8.32 -7.59 13.07
CA LYS A 98 9.01 -8.87 12.91
C LYS A 98 8.31 -9.95 13.72
N VAL A 99 7.91 -11.02 13.06
CA VAL A 99 7.22 -12.16 13.65
C VAL A 99 8.09 -13.41 13.60
N LEU A 100 7.78 -14.37 14.45
CA LEU A 100 8.34 -15.71 14.40
C LEU A 100 7.80 -16.50 13.20
N PRO A 101 8.46 -17.60 12.79
CA PRO A 101 7.99 -18.42 11.67
C PRO A 101 6.56 -18.93 11.79
N ASP A 102 6.02 -19.04 13.00
CA ASP A 102 4.62 -19.44 13.27
C ASP A 102 3.64 -18.27 13.28
N LEU A 103 4.09 -17.06 12.85
CA LEU A 103 3.33 -15.81 12.80
C LEU A 103 2.96 -15.24 14.18
N THR A 104 3.60 -15.69 15.24
CA THR A 104 3.45 -15.12 16.59
C THR A 104 4.51 -14.06 16.87
N LEU A 105 4.33 -13.28 17.93
CA LEU A 105 5.34 -12.35 18.40
C LEU A 105 6.34 -13.04 19.34
N PRO A 106 7.63 -12.66 19.29
CA PRO A 106 8.61 -13.12 20.25
C PRO A 106 8.16 -12.84 21.70
N GLY A 107 8.12 -13.88 22.54
CA GLY A 107 7.65 -13.76 23.92
C GLY A 107 6.15 -13.72 24.13
N HIS A 108 5.35 -13.65 23.04
CA HIS A 108 3.90 -13.55 23.08
C HIS A 108 3.25 -14.55 22.13
N PRO A 109 3.30 -15.86 22.46
CA PRO A 109 2.79 -16.92 21.59
C PRO A 109 1.26 -16.86 21.39
N GLU A 110 0.53 -16.13 22.23
CA GLU A 110 -0.90 -15.88 22.11
C GLU A 110 -1.24 -14.81 21.06
N VAL A 111 -0.27 -13.99 20.62
CA VAL A 111 -0.47 -12.89 19.68
C VAL A 111 -0.02 -13.26 18.29
N PHE A 112 -0.97 -13.40 17.36
CA PHE A 112 -0.71 -13.61 15.95
C PHE A 112 -0.75 -12.29 15.18
N VAL A 113 0.24 -12.06 14.32
CA VAL A 113 0.22 -10.93 13.37
C VAL A 113 0.30 -11.50 11.95
N VAL A 114 -0.55 -10.99 11.06
CA VAL A 114 -0.70 -11.51 9.70
C VAL A 114 -0.89 -10.38 8.67
N GLY A 115 -0.68 -10.68 7.39
CA GLY A 115 -0.90 -9.74 6.29
C GLY A 115 0.21 -8.71 6.15
N ASP A 116 -0.16 -7.50 5.71
CA ASP A 116 0.81 -6.45 5.33
C ASP A 116 1.56 -5.85 6.53
N MET A 117 1.14 -6.19 7.76
CA MET A 117 1.81 -5.75 8.99
C MET A 117 3.06 -6.54 9.34
N ILE A 118 3.28 -7.72 8.74
CA ILE A 118 4.39 -8.60 9.13
C ILE A 118 5.66 -8.37 8.31
N SER A 119 6.80 -8.55 8.96
CA SER A 119 8.11 -8.72 8.34
C SER A 119 8.60 -10.14 8.62
N LEU A 120 8.55 -11.01 7.62
CA LEU A 120 8.99 -12.40 7.67
C LEU A 120 9.55 -12.79 6.30
N ASP A 121 10.81 -13.27 6.25
CA ASP A 121 11.47 -13.84 5.06
C ASP A 121 11.27 -13.05 3.75
N ASN A 122 11.23 -11.72 3.83
CA ASN A 122 10.95 -10.83 2.69
C ASN A 122 9.64 -11.13 1.96
N LEU A 123 8.66 -11.68 2.63
CA LEU A 123 7.32 -11.90 2.04
C LEU A 123 6.74 -10.60 1.50
N PRO A 124 6.16 -10.62 0.30
CA PRO A 124 5.56 -9.42 -0.29
C PRO A 124 4.27 -9.04 0.44
N GLY A 125 3.98 -7.73 0.52
CA GLY A 125 2.69 -7.20 1.00
C GLY A 125 1.61 -7.41 -0.07
N VAL A 126 1.07 -8.62 -0.13
CA VAL A 126 0.02 -9.00 -1.09
C VAL A 126 -1.09 -9.79 -0.41
N ALA A 127 -2.31 -9.67 -0.93
CA ALA A 127 -3.49 -10.33 -0.38
C ALA A 127 -3.32 -11.84 -0.19
N GLN A 128 -2.52 -12.52 -1.00
CA GLN A 128 -2.28 -13.96 -0.88
C GLN A 128 -1.53 -14.32 0.41
N VAL A 129 -0.53 -13.50 0.81
CA VAL A 129 0.18 -13.68 2.08
C VAL A 129 -0.79 -13.50 3.25
N ALA A 130 -1.63 -12.45 3.20
CA ALA A 130 -2.63 -12.19 4.23
C ALA A 130 -3.64 -13.34 4.36
N ILE A 131 -4.19 -13.83 3.25
CA ILE A 131 -5.18 -14.92 3.23
C ILE A 131 -4.59 -16.23 3.75
N GLN A 132 -3.38 -16.59 3.31
CA GLN A 132 -2.73 -17.83 3.72
C GLN A 132 -2.27 -17.75 5.18
N GLY A 133 -1.68 -16.63 5.59
CA GLY A 133 -1.27 -16.38 6.97
C GLY A 133 -2.44 -16.40 7.95
N SER A 134 -3.56 -15.76 7.59
CA SER A 134 -4.77 -15.77 8.43
C SER A 134 -5.35 -17.19 8.60
N ARG A 135 -5.35 -17.98 7.52
CA ARG A 135 -5.79 -19.39 7.59
C ARG A 135 -4.87 -20.24 8.45
N PHE A 136 -3.56 -20.01 8.32
CA PHE A 136 -2.58 -20.69 9.16
C PHE A 136 -2.78 -20.31 10.63
N ALA A 137 -2.86 -19.02 10.97
CA ALA A 137 -3.09 -18.55 12.34
C ALA A 137 -4.39 -19.15 12.94
N ALA A 138 -5.51 -19.13 12.19
CA ALA A 138 -6.76 -19.73 12.62
C ALA A 138 -6.63 -21.25 12.88
N LYS A 139 -5.86 -21.95 12.02
CA LYS A 139 -5.57 -23.37 12.22
C LYS A 139 -4.75 -23.62 13.49
N GLN A 140 -3.74 -22.78 13.75
CA GLN A 140 -2.92 -22.87 14.97
C GLN A 140 -3.76 -22.65 16.23
N ILE A 141 -4.61 -21.63 16.23
CA ILE A 141 -5.52 -21.36 17.35
C ILE A 141 -6.43 -22.57 17.61
N LYS A 142 -7.02 -23.12 16.55
CA LYS A 142 -7.86 -24.34 16.68
C LYS A 142 -7.09 -25.53 17.22
N ARG A 143 -5.85 -25.78 16.73
CA ARG A 143 -5.01 -26.88 17.22
C ARG A 143 -4.71 -26.73 18.70
N ARG A 144 -4.37 -25.52 19.16
CA ARG A 144 -4.14 -25.22 20.59
C ARG A 144 -5.37 -25.48 21.44
N LEU A 145 -6.55 -25.07 20.98
CA LEU A 145 -7.81 -25.34 21.68
C LEU A 145 -8.16 -26.84 21.74
N ASP A 146 -7.77 -27.58 20.70
CA ASP A 146 -7.96 -29.06 20.64
C ASP A 146 -6.86 -29.83 21.41
N GLY A 147 -5.91 -29.16 22.08
CA GLY A 147 -4.77 -29.77 22.77
C GLY A 147 -3.75 -30.45 21.84
N LYS A 148 -3.72 -30.06 20.57
CA LYS A 148 -2.79 -30.60 19.56
C LYS A 148 -1.54 -29.74 19.44
N GLU A 149 -0.42 -30.36 19.13
CA GLU A 149 0.84 -29.67 18.85
C GLU A 149 0.67 -28.67 17.69
N PRO A 150 1.19 -27.43 17.81
CA PRO A 150 1.18 -26.44 16.73
C PRO A 150 2.06 -26.88 15.55
N GLU A 151 1.78 -26.37 14.36
CA GLU A 151 2.67 -26.48 13.22
C GLU A 151 3.83 -25.47 13.38
N PRO A 152 5.07 -25.87 13.07
CA PRO A 152 6.26 -25.08 13.46
C PRO A 152 6.42 -23.79 12.66
N ALA A 153 5.95 -23.74 11.41
CA ALA A 153 6.19 -22.60 10.52
C ALA A 153 5.10 -22.40 9.49
N PHE A 154 4.84 -21.16 9.19
CA PHE A 154 4.04 -20.75 8.04
C PHE A 154 4.84 -20.91 6.75
N GLN A 155 4.24 -21.54 5.75
CA GLN A 155 4.82 -21.68 4.43
C GLN A 155 3.94 -20.98 3.40
N TYR A 156 4.49 -19.93 2.80
CA TYR A 156 3.81 -19.21 1.75
C TYR A 156 3.93 -19.95 0.41
N PHE A 157 2.80 -20.13 -0.23
CA PHE A 157 2.72 -20.65 -1.59
C PHE A 157 2.36 -19.53 -2.57
N ASP A 158 3.31 -19.14 -3.41
CA ASP A 158 3.10 -18.11 -4.43
C ASP A 158 2.25 -18.66 -5.58
N LYS A 159 1.05 -18.11 -5.75
CA LYS A 159 0.12 -18.46 -6.84
C LYS A 159 0.31 -17.61 -8.09
N GLY A 160 1.29 -16.71 -8.07
CA GLY A 160 1.55 -15.75 -9.13
C GLY A 160 0.96 -14.37 -8.84
N SER A 161 1.18 -13.45 -9.75
CA SER A 161 0.80 -12.04 -9.62
C SER A 161 0.01 -11.57 -10.82
N MET A 162 -0.92 -10.64 -10.60
CA MET A 162 -1.75 -10.06 -11.65
C MET A 162 -1.94 -8.56 -11.42
N ALA A 163 -1.93 -7.77 -12.49
CA ALA A 163 -2.22 -6.34 -12.44
C ALA A 163 -3.08 -5.92 -13.64
N THR A 164 -4.15 -5.17 -13.38
CA THR A 164 -4.93 -4.53 -14.43
C THR A 164 -4.26 -3.23 -14.86
N ILE A 165 -4.15 -3.03 -16.18
CA ILE A 165 -3.58 -1.81 -16.76
C ILE A 165 -4.71 -0.87 -17.19
N SER A 166 -5.73 -1.44 -17.81
CA SER A 166 -6.91 -0.71 -18.25
C SER A 166 -8.09 -1.64 -18.42
N ARG A 167 -9.21 -1.08 -18.81
CA ARG A 167 -10.37 -1.87 -19.26
C ARG A 167 -9.94 -2.82 -20.38
N PHE A 168 -10.24 -4.11 -20.23
CA PHE A 168 -9.90 -5.21 -21.15
C PHE A 168 -8.39 -5.46 -21.33
N SER A 169 -7.55 -4.94 -20.42
CA SER A 169 -6.10 -5.16 -20.48
C SER A 169 -5.52 -5.35 -19.09
N ALA A 170 -4.79 -6.45 -18.91
CA ALA A 170 -4.06 -6.79 -17.69
C ALA A 170 -2.75 -7.49 -18.04
N VAL A 171 -1.92 -7.72 -17.04
CA VAL A 171 -0.79 -8.63 -17.08
C VAL A 171 -0.94 -9.68 -15.99
N ALA A 172 -0.49 -10.90 -16.25
CA ALA A 172 -0.54 -12.01 -15.31
C ALA A 172 0.70 -12.88 -15.42
N SER A 173 1.26 -13.23 -14.28
CA SER A 173 2.39 -14.14 -14.12
C SER A 173 1.96 -15.28 -13.22
N ILE A 174 1.84 -16.50 -13.73
CA ILE A 174 1.42 -17.69 -12.98
C ILE A 174 2.46 -18.77 -13.18
N GLY A 175 3.30 -19.03 -12.19
CA GLY A 175 4.44 -19.92 -12.34
C GLY A 175 5.34 -19.46 -13.50
N LYS A 176 5.49 -20.32 -14.52
CA LYS A 176 6.26 -20.00 -15.75
C LYS A 176 5.43 -19.32 -16.85
N LEU A 177 4.11 -19.29 -16.70
CA LEU A 177 3.21 -18.74 -17.71
C LEU A 177 3.10 -17.22 -17.57
N ARG A 178 3.07 -16.53 -18.71
CA ARG A 178 3.00 -15.08 -18.79
C ARG A 178 1.89 -14.70 -19.78
N PHE A 179 0.89 -13.99 -19.28
CA PHE A 179 -0.25 -13.52 -20.06
C PHE A 179 -0.31 -12.00 -20.06
N SER A 180 -0.79 -11.42 -21.16
CA SER A 180 -1.04 -9.98 -21.26
C SER A 180 -2.30 -9.71 -22.09
N GLY A 181 -2.84 -8.49 -21.98
CA GLY A 181 -4.02 -8.05 -22.73
C GLY A 181 -5.33 -8.66 -22.21
N PHE A 182 -6.22 -8.99 -23.13
CA PHE A 182 -7.59 -9.41 -22.82
C PHE A 182 -7.65 -10.76 -22.06
N VAL A 183 -6.81 -11.72 -22.43
CA VAL A 183 -6.76 -13.03 -21.75
C VAL A 183 -6.35 -12.87 -20.28
N ALA A 184 -5.30 -12.07 -20.01
CA ALA A 184 -4.89 -11.78 -18.66
C ALA A 184 -5.99 -11.06 -17.87
N TRP A 185 -6.75 -10.19 -18.52
CA TRP A 185 -7.87 -9.48 -17.91
C TRP A 185 -9.03 -10.42 -17.54
N LEU A 186 -9.38 -11.38 -18.40
CA LEU A 186 -10.39 -12.41 -18.07
C LEU A 186 -9.94 -13.29 -16.90
N LEU A 187 -8.67 -13.70 -16.88
CA LEU A 187 -8.10 -14.45 -15.76
C LEU A 187 -8.17 -13.63 -14.46
N TRP A 188 -7.86 -12.35 -14.53
CA TRP A 188 -7.97 -11.44 -13.38
C TRP A 188 -9.41 -11.37 -12.85
N LEU A 189 -10.41 -11.18 -13.74
CA LEU A 189 -11.83 -11.17 -13.35
C LEU A 189 -12.24 -12.48 -12.68
N ALA A 190 -11.93 -13.62 -13.31
CA ALA A 190 -12.32 -14.93 -12.80
C ALA A 190 -11.73 -15.21 -11.42
N ILE A 191 -10.43 -14.97 -11.25
CA ILE A 191 -9.75 -15.20 -9.97
C ILE A 191 -10.30 -14.27 -8.88
N HIS A 192 -10.46 -12.97 -9.14
CA HIS A 192 -10.96 -12.04 -8.14
C HIS A 192 -12.40 -12.35 -7.75
N LEU A 193 -13.26 -12.75 -8.71
CA LEU A 193 -14.62 -13.16 -8.41
C LEU A 193 -14.68 -14.40 -7.50
N VAL A 194 -13.81 -15.38 -7.71
CA VAL A 194 -13.72 -16.59 -6.87
C VAL A 194 -13.32 -16.25 -5.43
N TYR A 195 -12.39 -15.29 -5.25
CA TYR A 195 -11.91 -14.89 -3.94
C TYR A 195 -12.86 -13.95 -3.17
N ILE A 196 -13.90 -13.40 -3.81
CA ILE A 196 -14.95 -12.64 -3.11
C ILE A 196 -15.73 -13.58 -2.18
N ILE A 197 -15.85 -13.22 -0.92
CA ILE A 197 -16.55 -14.00 0.09
C ILE A 197 -18.06 -13.81 -0.06
N GLY A 198 -18.79 -14.94 -0.04
CA GLY A 198 -20.24 -14.97 -0.07
C GLY A 198 -20.84 -14.94 -1.48
N PHE A 199 -21.84 -15.80 -1.71
CA PHE A 199 -22.53 -15.94 -2.98
C PHE A 199 -23.19 -14.64 -3.44
N LYS A 200 -23.90 -13.97 -2.54
CA LYS A 200 -24.55 -12.67 -2.83
C LYS A 200 -23.58 -11.66 -3.38
N HIS A 201 -22.41 -11.51 -2.74
CA HIS A 201 -21.40 -10.55 -3.16
C HIS A 201 -20.78 -10.89 -4.52
N ARG A 202 -20.58 -12.17 -4.82
CA ARG A 202 -20.12 -12.59 -6.16
C ARG A 202 -21.10 -12.21 -7.25
N VAL A 203 -22.39 -12.47 -7.03
CA VAL A 203 -23.45 -12.15 -8.01
C VAL A 203 -23.60 -10.65 -8.17
N THR A 204 -23.66 -9.88 -7.09
CA THR A 204 -23.78 -8.42 -7.18
C THR A 204 -22.55 -7.79 -7.83
N THR A 205 -21.34 -8.27 -7.54
CA THR A 205 -20.11 -7.80 -8.19
C THR A 205 -20.10 -8.12 -9.67
N LEU A 206 -20.52 -9.35 -10.06
CA LEU A 206 -20.60 -9.73 -11.47
C LEU A 206 -21.59 -8.85 -12.24
N LEU A 207 -22.77 -8.58 -11.68
CA LEU A 207 -23.76 -7.69 -12.28
C LEU A 207 -23.22 -6.25 -12.40
N HIS A 208 -22.60 -5.74 -11.33
CA HIS A 208 -22.00 -4.41 -11.33
C HIS A 208 -20.88 -4.29 -12.39
N TRP A 209 -20.01 -5.27 -12.47
CA TRP A 209 -18.97 -5.31 -13.50
C TRP A 209 -19.55 -5.38 -14.91
N THR A 210 -20.59 -6.19 -15.12
CA THR A 210 -21.26 -6.27 -16.42
C THR A 210 -21.78 -4.90 -16.83
N VAL A 211 -22.51 -4.20 -15.97
CA VAL A 211 -23.01 -2.86 -16.24
C VAL A 211 -21.87 -1.86 -16.47
N SER A 212 -20.83 -1.90 -15.62
CA SER A 212 -19.68 -0.98 -15.72
C SER A 212 -18.84 -1.23 -16.97
N PHE A 213 -18.67 -2.49 -17.40
CA PHE A 213 -17.88 -2.82 -18.58
C PHE A 213 -18.63 -2.67 -19.90
N LEU A 214 -19.93 -2.88 -19.93
CA LEU A 214 -20.76 -2.64 -21.13
C LEU A 214 -21.18 -1.17 -21.22
N GLY A 215 -21.40 -0.53 -20.09
CA GLY A 215 -21.78 0.89 -20.03
C GLY A 215 -20.58 1.83 -20.16
N ARG A 216 -20.86 3.07 -20.56
CA ARG A 216 -19.92 4.21 -20.44
C ARG A 216 -20.23 5.06 -19.21
N GLY A 217 -20.89 4.48 -18.22
CA GLY A 217 -21.30 5.13 -17.00
C GLY A 217 -20.12 5.69 -16.21
N ARG A 218 -20.28 6.93 -15.75
CA ARG A 218 -19.32 7.62 -14.87
C ARG A 218 -19.85 7.67 -13.43
N ALA A 219 -20.62 6.64 -13.05
CA ALA A 219 -21.36 6.62 -11.77
C ALA A 219 -20.46 6.75 -10.52
N GLU A 220 -19.19 6.42 -10.64
CA GLU A 220 -18.23 6.45 -9.52
C GLU A 220 -17.48 7.80 -9.39
N ARG A 221 -17.93 8.84 -10.10
CA ARG A 221 -17.30 10.17 -10.03
C ARG A 221 -17.85 11.05 -8.92
N VAL A 222 -18.61 10.52 -7.98
CA VAL A 222 -19.27 11.34 -6.99
C VAL A 222 -18.43 11.48 -5.71
N ALA A 223 -17.41 12.33 -5.79
CA ALA A 223 -17.13 13.16 -4.62
C ALA A 223 -18.12 14.32 -4.69
N THR A 224 -19.17 14.33 -3.87
CA THR A 224 -20.07 15.47 -3.77
C THR A 224 -19.27 16.66 -3.22
N GLU A 225 -19.63 17.89 -3.63
CA GLU A 225 -19.00 19.09 -3.07
C GLU A 225 -19.04 19.09 -1.54
N GLN A 226 -20.08 18.52 -0.94
CA GLN A 226 -20.22 18.34 0.50
C GLN A 226 -19.13 17.42 1.10
N GLN A 227 -18.79 16.32 0.44
CA GLN A 227 -17.71 15.43 0.91
C GLN A 227 -16.34 16.10 0.80
N VAL A 228 -16.11 16.86 -0.26
CA VAL A 228 -14.88 17.64 -0.44
C VAL A 228 -14.78 18.74 0.62
N PHE A 229 -15.90 19.42 0.89
CA PHE A 229 -15.95 20.48 1.90
C PHE A 229 -15.77 19.92 3.33
N ALA A 230 -16.45 18.83 3.66
CA ALA A 230 -16.30 18.15 4.96
C ALA A 230 -14.87 17.66 5.19
N ARG A 231 -14.22 17.10 4.16
CA ARG A 231 -12.83 16.65 4.25
C ARG A 231 -11.88 17.82 4.45
N ARG A 232 -12.02 18.91 3.72
CA ARG A 232 -11.22 20.13 3.90
C ARG A 232 -11.40 20.75 5.28
N ALA A 233 -12.61 20.74 5.83
CA ALA A 233 -12.89 21.22 7.17
C ALA A 233 -12.22 20.34 8.25
N MET A 234 -12.25 19.00 8.10
CA MET A 234 -11.55 18.08 8.99
C MET A 234 -10.03 18.22 8.90
N ASP A 235 -9.48 18.36 7.69
CA ASP A 235 -8.04 18.57 7.47
C ASP A 235 -7.57 19.90 8.11
N ALA A 236 -8.38 20.97 8.03
CA ALA A 236 -8.08 22.25 8.69
C ALA A 236 -8.10 22.11 10.22
N MET A 237 -9.09 21.43 10.78
CA MET A 237 -9.18 21.19 12.23
C MET A 237 -8.03 20.34 12.74
N SER A 238 -7.57 19.33 11.98
CA SER A 238 -6.44 18.50 12.37
C SER A 238 -5.09 19.23 12.28
N GLN A 239 -4.97 20.27 11.47
CA GLN A 239 -3.77 21.12 11.42
C GLN A 239 -3.69 22.10 12.60
N ASP A 240 -4.82 22.56 13.10
CA ASP A 240 -4.88 23.42 14.29
C ASP A 240 -4.61 22.64 15.61
N GLU A 241 -4.80 21.31 15.63
CA GLU A 241 -4.52 20.43 16.76
C GLU A 241 -3.09 19.89 16.81
N GLN A 242 -2.27 20.07 15.78
CA GLN A 242 -0.86 19.68 15.85
C GLN A 242 -0.06 20.77 16.59
N PRO A 243 0.48 20.48 17.79
CA PRO A 243 1.45 21.36 18.40
C PRO A 243 2.63 21.50 17.46
N SER A 244 3.05 22.72 17.21
CA SER A 244 4.22 23.03 16.38
C SER A 244 5.44 22.25 16.90
N ILE A 245 5.82 21.18 16.24
CA ILE A 245 7.08 20.49 16.51
C ILE A 245 8.20 21.47 16.09
N PRO A 246 9.08 21.89 17.02
CA PRO A 246 10.19 22.77 16.65
C PRO A 246 11.04 22.07 15.57
N THR A 247 11.18 22.68 14.42
CA THR A 247 11.91 22.12 13.27
C THR A 247 13.43 22.24 13.42
N ASN A 248 13.92 22.80 14.54
CA ASN A 248 15.34 22.97 14.80
C ASN A 248 15.77 22.22 16.08
N PRO A 249 16.75 21.29 16.01
CA PRO A 249 17.26 20.59 17.20
C PRO A 249 17.83 21.51 18.29
N ALA A 250 18.17 22.76 17.96
CA ALA A 250 18.64 23.75 18.92
C ALA A 250 17.52 24.28 19.84
N ASP A 251 16.26 24.28 19.39
CA ASP A 251 15.13 24.79 20.17
C ASP A 251 14.65 23.79 21.22
N THR A 252 14.98 22.51 21.06
CA THR A 252 14.63 21.45 22.03
C THR A 252 15.50 21.49 23.28
N GLN A 253 16.72 22.04 23.22
CA GLN A 253 17.60 22.15 24.39
C GLN A 253 17.23 23.32 25.31
N VAL A 254 16.62 24.36 24.76
CA VAL A 254 16.27 25.55 25.56
C VAL A 254 14.98 25.32 26.36
N ALA A 255 14.01 24.57 25.81
CA ALA A 255 12.75 24.26 26.51
C ALA A 255 12.95 23.32 27.71
N GLY A 256 13.84 22.32 27.58
CA GLY A 256 14.13 21.38 28.68
C GLY A 256 14.86 21.97 29.89
N VAL A 257 15.65 23.03 29.68
CA VAL A 257 16.39 23.70 30.77
C VAL A 257 15.48 24.64 31.53
N ALA A 258 14.54 25.32 30.89
CA ALA A 258 13.59 26.22 31.53
C ALA A 258 12.59 25.48 32.44
N GLU A 259 12.14 24.29 32.03
CA GLU A 259 11.21 23.48 32.84
C GLU A 259 11.86 22.90 34.10
N ILE A 260 13.16 22.57 34.06
CA ILE A 260 13.92 22.07 35.21
C ILE A 260 14.22 23.19 36.20
N GLU A 261 14.49 24.42 35.76
CA GLU A 261 14.72 25.57 36.64
C GLU A 261 13.42 26.04 37.34
N GLU A 262 12.27 25.96 36.69
CA GLU A 262 10.98 26.35 37.25
C GLU A 262 10.50 25.36 38.32
N GLN A 263 10.76 24.05 38.13
CA GLN A 263 10.46 23.01 39.11
C GLN A 263 11.36 23.11 40.38
N HIS A 264 12.62 23.57 40.24
CA HIS A 264 13.49 23.78 41.38
C HIS A 264 13.15 25.04 42.19
N ARG A 265 12.55 26.06 41.58
CA ARG A 265 12.08 27.28 42.29
C ARG A 265 10.74 27.09 43.01
N ALA A 266 9.94 26.10 42.56
CA ALA A 266 8.65 25.81 43.22
C ALA A 266 8.80 24.88 44.46
N SER A 267 10.01 24.32 44.69
CA SER A 267 10.29 23.37 45.77
C SER A 267 11.21 23.94 46.87
N ALA A 268 11.55 25.25 46.80
CA ALA A 268 12.28 25.99 47.82
C ALA A 268 11.36 27.06 48.44
#